data_a2ddd951c75955174569c1f66b890082
#
_entry.id   a2ddd951c75955174569c1f66b890082
#
_cell.length_a   1.000
_cell.length_b   1.000
_cell.length_c   1.000
_cell.angle_alpha   90.00
_cell.angle_beta   90.00
_cell.angle_gamma   90.00
#
_symmetry.space_group_name_H-M   'P 1'
#
loop_
_entity.id
_entity.type
_entity.pdbx_description
1 polymer ?
#
loop_
_entity_poly.entity_id
_entity_poly.type
_entity_poly.pdbx_seq_one_letter_code
_entity_poly.pdbx_strand_id
1 'polypeptide(L)'
;DYVKTVFSFIPNTAETSFYGLIEKAKRHNPRIEKIAIKDAKLRTFISEDKGREDLVAHVYDITYGVIKSSDNLVIIDDSIVRGTTLKESILKMLFRLNPKKIVIVSSAPQIRYPDCYGIDMAKLEGLIAFQAALELLKERNLYGIVDEVYLKCKAQENLIDTKVVNYVTEIYAPFEPQEISN
;
A
#
# COMPACT_ATOMS: atom_id res chain seq x y z
N ASP A 1 15.83 11.81 11.79
CA ASP A 1 17.31 11.86 11.64
C ASP A 1 17.67 11.38 10.23
N TYR A 2 17.96 12.33 9.32
CA TYR A 2 18.27 12.03 7.90
C TYR A 2 19.57 11.24 7.75
N VAL A 3 20.52 11.37 8.65
CA VAL A 3 21.83 10.68 8.60
C VAL A 3 21.67 9.17 8.75
N LYS A 4 20.68 8.74 9.54
CA LYS A 4 20.35 7.33 9.77
C LYS A 4 19.13 6.87 8.97
N THR A 5 18.74 7.61 7.94
CA THR A 5 17.60 7.26 7.10
C THR A 5 18.04 7.13 5.66
N VAL A 6 17.76 5.97 5.08
CA VAL A 6 17.99 5.68 3.67
C VAL A 6 16.65 5.75 2.94
N PHE A 7 16.63 6.47 1.83
CA PHE A 7 15.48 6.62 0.97
C PHE A 7 15.66 5.79 -0.29
N SER A 8 14.62 5.05 -0.65
CA SER A 8 14.57 4.25 -1.86
C SER A 8 13.14 4.17 -2.40
N PHE A 9 12.93 3.43 -3.48
CA PHE A 9 11.63 3.26 -4.12
C PHE A 9 11.47 1.85 -4.69
N ILE A 10 10.23 1.45 -4.92
CA ILE A 10 9.90 0.22 -5.62
C ILE A 10 9.85 0.53 -7.12
N PRO A 11 10.73 -0.07 -7.94
CA PRO A 11 10.72 0.17 -9.36
C PRO A 11 9.47 -0.49 -10.02
N ASN A 12 8.92 0.06 -11.11
CA ASN A 12 9.48 1.20 -11.84
C ASN A 12 8.62 2.45 -11.66
N THR A 13 7.32 2.32 -11.40
CA THR A 13 6.34 3.42 -11.43
C THR A 13 6.58 4.46 -10.34
N ALA A 14 7.01 4.03 -9.16
CA ALA A 14 7.30 4.92 -8.02
C ALA A 14 8.52 5.83 -8.23
N GLU A 15 9.36 5.58 -9.24
CA GLU A 15 10.60 6.32 -9.46
C GLU A 15 10.37 7.82 -9.66
N THR A 16 9.35 8.20 -10.42
CA THR A 16 9.04 9.63 -10.66
C THR A 16 8.64 10.34 -9.37
N SER A 17 7.80 9.71 -8.56
CA SER A 17 7.36 10.26 -7.26
C SER A 17 8.52 10.37 -6.28
N PHE A 18 9.43 9.39 -6.32
CA PHE A 18 10.65 9.39 -5.53
C PHE A 18 11.52 10.61 -5.84
N TYR A 19 11.77 10.91 -7.12
CA TYR A 19 12.56 12.10 -7.49
C TYR A 19 11.90 13.39 -7.02
N GLY A 20 10.57 13.51 -7.10
CA GLY A 20 9.85 14.66 -6.56
C GLY A 20 10.00 14.84 -5.05
N LEU A 21 10.01 13.74 -4.29
CA LEU A 21 10.26 13.76 -2.84
C LEU A 21 11.70 14.18 -2.53
N ILE A 22 12.67 13.57 -3.21
CA ILE A 22 14.09 13.84 -2.97
C ILE A 22 14.46 15.27 -3.32
N GLU A 23 13.88 15.85 -4.38
CA GLU A 23 14.09 17.25 -4.73
C GLU A 23 13.77 18.19 -3.56
N LYS A 24 12.67 17.95 -2.85
CA LYS A 24 12.33 18.71 -1.63
C LYS A 24 13.21 18.37 -0.43
N ALA A 25 13.72 17.16 -0.35
CA ALA A 25 14.56 16.70 0.75
C ALA A 25 16.06 17.07 0.59
N LYS A 26 16.51 17.55 -0.57
CA LYS A 26 17.91 17.86 -0.89
C LYS A 26 18.61 18.72 0.16
N ARG A 27 17.92 19.70 0.74
CA ARG A 27 18.45 20.57 1.79
C ARG A 27 18.93 19.81 3.04
N HIS A 28 18.47 18.59 3.24
CA HIS A 28 18.82 17.74 4.38
C HIS A 28 19.88 16.69 4.05
N ASN A 29 20.44 16.72 2.83
CA ASN A 29 21.43 15.76 2.34
C ASN A 29 21.02 14.29 2.60
N PRO A 30 19.87 13.82 2.11
CA PRO A 30 19.35 12.49 2.40
C PRO A 30 20.25 11.43 1.78
N ARG A 31 20.41 10.29 2.47
CA ARG A 31 21.04 9.10 1.88
C ARG A 31 20.05 8.44 0.92
N ILE A 32 20.48 8.25 -0.31
CA ILE A 32 19.67 7.69 -1.39
C ILE A 32 20.37 6.45 -1.90
N GLU A 33 19.65 5.32 -1.90
CA GLU A 33 20.17 4.04 -2.39
C GLU A 33 19.13 3.35 -3.26
N LYS A 34 19.55 2.75 -4.35
CA LYS A 34 18.70 1.89 -5.16
C LYS A 34 18.72 0.48 -4.58
N ILE A 35 17.78 0.19 -3.69
CA ILE A 35 17.73 -1.06 -2.93
C ILE A 35 17.04 -2.17 -3.69
N ALA A 36 15.92 -1.89 -4.33
CA ALA A 36 15.18 -2.86 -5.14
C ALA A 36 15.48 -2.65 -6.63
N ILE A 37 15.81 -3.71 -7.32
CA ILE A 37 16.02 -3.74 -8.77
C ILE A 37 15.02 -4.74 -9.35
N LYS A 38 14.19 -4.29 -10.29
CA LYS A 38 13.21 -5.15 -10.95
C LYS A 38 13.81 -5.73 -12.21
N ASP A 39 13.71 -7.05 -12.39
CA ASP A 39 14.06 -7.68 -13.67
C ASP A 39 13.02 -7.25 -14.73
N ALA A 40 13.51 -6.58 -15.78
CA ALA A 40 12.67 -6.04 -16.86
C ALA A 40 11.96 -7.14 -17.68
N LYS A 41 12.42 -8.38 -17.62
CA LYS A 41 11.86 -9.51 -18.38
C LYS A 41 10.67 -10.19 -17.68
N LEU A 42 10.53 -10.00 -16.38
CA LEU A 42 9.48 -10.67 -15.60
C LEU A 42 8.31 -9.70 -15.33
N ARG A 43 7.13 -10.04 -15.84
CA ARG A 43 5.86 -9.32 -15.59
C ARG A 43 5.01 -10.14 -14.61
N THR A 44 4.71 -9.58 -13.47
CA THR A 44 3.91 -10.22 -12.40
C THR A 44 2.41 -10.32 -12.69
N PHE A 45 1.92 -9.74 -13.79
CA PHE A 45 0.49 -9.56 -14.04
C PHE A 45 -0.23 -10.74 -14.73
N ILE A 46 0.46 -11.82 -15.12
CA ILE A 46 -0.10 -12.82 -16.05
C ILE A 46 -0.15 -14.24 -15.50
N SER A 47 0.00 -14.46 -14.20
CA SER A 47 -0.13 -15.83 -13.66
C SER A 47 -1.30 -15.95 -12.70
N GLU A 48 -2.08 -17.04 -12.89
CA GLU A 48 -3.09 -17.50 -11.95
C GLU A 48 -2.51 -17.71 -10.56
N ASP A 49 -3.30 -17.51 -9.53
CA ASP A 49 -2.93 -17.36 -8.11
C ASP A 49 -1.93 -18.38 -7.51
N LYS A 50 -1.76 -19.55 -8.11
CA LYS A 50 -0.91 -20.63 -7.55
C LYS A 50 0.60 -20.54 -7.83
N GLY A 51 1.05 -19.64 -8.69
CA GLY A 51 2.48 -19.44 -9.02
C GLY A 51 3.01 -18.05 -8.63
N ARG A 52 2.18 -17.21 -8.05
CA ARG A 52 2.46 -15.79 -7.84
C ARG A 52 3.51 -15.54 -6.75
N GLU A 53 3.49 -16.32 -5.69
CA GLU A 53 4.44 -16.16 -4.57
C GLU A 53 5.89 -16.47 -4.98
N ASP A 54 6.12 -17.54 -5.72
CA ASP A 54 7.45 -17.90 -6.21
C ASP A 54 7.94 -16.95 -7.31
N LEU A 55 7.05 -16.50 -8.19
CA LEU A 55 7.39 -15.55 -9.25
C LEU A 55 7.79 -14.19 -8.71
N VAL A 56 7.11 -13.67 -7.69
CA VAL A 56 7.41 -12.36 -7.11
C VAL A 56 8.74 -12.37 -6.36
N ALA A 57 9.14 -13.50 -5.76
CA ALA A 57 10.44 -13.67 -5.13
C ALA A 57 11.61 -13.54 -6.13
N HIS A 58 11.38 -13.78 -7.42
CA HIS A 58 12.36 -13.69 -8.48
C HIS A 58 12.32 -12.39 -9.30
N VAL A 59 11.29 -11.56 -9.10
CA VAL A 59 11.10 -10.31 -9.86
C VAL A 59 11.97 -9.17 -9.37
N TYR A 60 12.33 -9.20 -8.09
CA TYR A 60 13.11 -8.14 -7.46
C TYR A 60 14.42 -8.69 -6.89
N ASP A 61 15.53 -8.09 -7.28
CA ASP A 61 16.82 -8.25 -6.62
C ASP A 61 17.06 -7.15 -5.60
N ILE A 62 17.88 -7.46 -4.59
CA ILE A 62 18.21 -6.52 -3.52
C ILE A 62 19.70 -6.19 -3.54
N THR A 63 20.01 -4.92 -3.36
CA THR A 63 21.37 -4.46 -3.14
C THR A 63 21.77 -4.63 -1.67
N TYR A 64 22.66 -5.57 -1.40
CA TYR A 64 23.19 -5.82 -0.05
C TYR A 64 24.32 -4.87 0.31
N GLY A 65 24.56 -4.68 1.62
CA GLY A 65 25.72 -3.94 2.14
C GLY A 65 25.52 -2.43 2.24
N VAL A 66 24.44 -1.87 1.69
CA VAL A 66 24.14 -0.42 1.72
C VAL A 66 23.33 0.02 2.95
N ILE A 67 22.62 -0.93 3.58
CA ILE A 67 21.81 -0.70 4.78
C ILE A 67 22.50 -1.28 6.01
N LYS A 68 22.55 -0.50 7.08
CA LYS A 68 23.04 -0.93 8.39
C LYS A 68 21.85 -1.23 9.31
N SER A 69 22.04 -2.09 10.31
CA SER A 69 21.02 -2.42 11.31
C SER A 69 20.57 -1.22 12.17
N SER A 70 21.32 -0.13 12.16
CA SER A 70 20.97 1.13 12.79
C SER A 70 20.14 2.09 11.92
N ASP A 71 20.03 1.79 10.63
CA ASP A 71 19.38 2.67 9.65
C ASP A 71 17.86 2.48 9.63
N ASN A 72 17.14 3.57 9.43
CA ASN A 72 15.74 3.51 9.00
C ASN A 72 15.70 3.46 7.48
N LEU A 73 14.79 2.69 6.94
CA LEU A 73 14.57 2.55 5.51
C LEU A 73 13.21 3.13 5.14
N VAL A 74 13.20 4.15 4.30
CA VAL A 74 11.99 4.76 3.74
C VAL A 74 11.86 4.32 2.28
N ILE A 75 10.81 3.59 1.98
CA ILE A 75 10.53 3.07 0.63
C ILE A 75 9.29 3.74 0.08
N ILE A 76 9.40 4.28 -1.11
CA ILE A 76 8.28 4.88 -1.83
C ILE A 76 7.72 3.87 -2.82
N ASP A 77 6.39 3.68 -2.77
CA ASP A 77 5.63 2.91 -3.74
C ASP A 77 4.65 3.82 -4.49
N ASP A 78 4.20 3.42 -5.66
CA ASP A 78 3.26 4.20 -6.46
C ASP A 78 1.86 4.17 -5.84
N SER A 79 1.36 3.01 -5.47
CA SER A 79 0.06 2.84 -4.82
C SER A 79 0.00 1.55 -3.99
N ILE A 80 -0.75 1.59 -2.91
CA ILE A 80 -1.03 0.41 -2.10
C ILE A 80 -2.53 0.12 -2.20
N VAL A 81 -2.88 -0.92 -2.96
CA VAL A 81 -4.26 -1.34 -3.18
C VAL A 81 -4.65 -2.43 -2.19
N ARG A 82 -4.12 -3.63 -2.38
CA ARG A 82 -4.40 -4.81 -1.53
C ARG A 82 -3.34 -5.05 -0.48
N GLY A 83 -2.15 -4.50 -0.66
CA GLY A 83 -1.01 -4.72 0.22
C GLY A 83 -0.39 -6.12 0.15
N THR A 84 -0.96 -7.06 -0.62
CA THR A 84 -0.49 -8.46 -0.71
C THR A 84 0.94 -8.54 -1.25
N THR A 85 1.21 -7.93 -2.38
CA THR A 85 2.56 -7.89 -2.97
C THR A 85 3.57 -7.23 -2.03
N LEU A 86 3.14 -6.16 -1.36
CA LEU A 86 3.97 -5.48 -0.39
C LEU A 86 4.30 -6.39 0.79
N LYS A 87 3.29 -7.02 1.40
CA LYS A 87 3.45 -7.87 2.59
C LYS A 87 4.22 -9.16 2.29
N GLU A 88 3.85 -9.86 1.24
CA GLU A 88 4.32 -11.22 1.00
C GLU A 88 5.67 -11.26 0.28
N SER A 89 6.02 -10.21 -0.43
CA SER A 89 7.25 -10.18 -1.22
C SER A 89 8.16 -9.05 -0.81
N ILE A 90 7.74 -7.81 -0.99
CA ILE A 90 8.62 -6.65 -0.83
C ILE A 90 9.10 -6.53 0.61
N LEU A 91 8.20 -6.60 1.60
CA LEU A 91 8.60 -6.51 3.01
C LEU A 91 9.48 -7.68 3.43
N LYS A 92 9.15 -8.92 3.05
CA LYS A 92 9.98 -10.09 3.36
C LYS A 92 11.40 -9.94 2.82
N MET A 93 11.52 -9.36 1.64
CA MET A 93 12.78 -9.09 0.97
C MET A 93 13.55 -7.97 1.70
N LEU A 94 12.90 -6.86 2.02
CA LEU A 94 13.52 -5.74 2.74
C LEU A 94 13.95 -6.09 4.17
N PHE A 95 13.23 -6.98 4.84
CA PHE A 95 13.62 -7.49 6.17
C PHE A 95 14.96 -8.21 6.17
N ARG A 96 15.36 -8.83 5.04
CA ARG A 96 16.69 -9.47 4.91
C ARG A 96 17.85 -8.48 5.02
N LEU A 97 17.60 -7.19 4.78
CA LEU A 97 18.59 -6.12 4.96
C LEU A 97 18.78 -5.73 6.43
N ASN A 98 17.92 -6.26 7.31
CA ASN A 98 17.94 -6.02 8.76
C ASN A 98 17.98 -4.52 9.16
N PRO A 99 17.14 -3.65 8.60
CA PRO A 99 17.08 -2.25 9.01
C PRO A 99 16.43 -2.11 10.39
N LYS A 100 16.72 -1.00 11.09
CA LYS A 100 16.07 -0.68 12.36
C LYS A 100 14.56 -0.52 12.23
N LYS A 101 14.11 0.12 11.15
CA LYS A 101 12.69 0.37 10.84
C LYS A 101 12.51 0.46 9.34
N ILE A 102 11.39 -0.06 8.85
CA ILE A 102 10.92 0.15 7.47
C ILE A 102 9.69 1.06 7.53
N VAL A 103 9.67 2.08 6.69
CA VAL A 103 8.53 2.98 6.47
C VAL A 103 8.17 2.92 5.00
N ILE A 104 6.94 2.53 4.70
CA ILE A 104 6.42 2.54 3.33
C ILE A 104 5.60 3.81 3.13
N VAL A 105 5.85 4.49 2.02
CA VAL A 105 5.15 5.70 1.63
C VAL A 105 4.49 5.47 0.27
N SER A 106 3.17 5.55 0.21
CA SER A 106 2.43 5.55 -1.06
C SER A 106 2.43 6.95 -1.66
N SER A 107 2.71 7.07 -2.94
CA SER A 107 2.59 8.34 -3.66
C SER A 107 1.14 8.64 -4.10
N ALA A 108 0.30 7.61 -4.20
CA ALA A 108 -1.13 7.77 -4.38
C ALA A 108 -1.86 7.91 -3.04
N PRO A 109 -3.01 8.59 -3.00
CA PRO A 109 -3.88 8.59 -1.84
C PRO A 109 -4.43 7.19 -1.54
N GLN A 110 -5.02 7.01 -0.36
CA GLN A 110 -5.69 5.77 0.01
C GLN A 110 -6.80 5.41 -0.99
N ILE A 111 -6.76 4.18 -1.49
CA ILE A 111 -7.80 3.63 -2.36
C ILE A 111 -8.87 3.01 -1.47
N ARG A 112 -9.97 3.75 -1.28
CA ARG A 112 -11.04 3.41 -0.33
C ARG A 112 -12.26 2.75 -0.98
N TYR A 113 -12.41 2.90 -2.30
CA TYR A 113 -13.59 2.46 -3.03
C TYR A 113 -13.19 1.62 -4.23
N PRO A 114 -14.02 0.63 -4.60
CA PRO A 114 -13.78 -0.16 -5.80
C PRO A 114 -13.80 0.70 -7.08
N ASP A 115 -13.07 0.23 -8.07
CA ASP A 115 -13.04 0.81 -9.41
C ASP A 115 -13.28 -0.31 -10.44
N CYS A 116 -14.23 -0.10 -11.34
CA CYS A 116 -14.63 -1.09 -12.34
C CYS A 116 -13.58 -1.29 -13.46
N TYR A 117 -12.67 -0.35 -13.65
CA TYR A 117 -11.59 -0.46 -14.64
C TYR A 117 -10.34 -1.16 -14.09
N GLY A 118 -10.17 -1.17 -12.76
CA GLY A 118 -9.01 -1.78 -12.11
C GLY A 118 -9.25 -3.25 -11.79
N ILE A 119 -8.49 -4.17 -12.41
CA ILE A 119 -8.59 -5.61 -12.17
C ILE A 119 -8.46 -5.95 -10.67
N ASP A 120 -7.52 -5.29 -9.99
CA ASP A 120 -7.23 -5.51 -8.57
C ASP A 120 -8.06 -4.63 -7.62
N MET A 121 -8.93 -3.78 -8.14
CA MET A 121 -9.71 -2.79 -7.39
C MET A 121 -11.21 -3.04 -7.43
N ALA A 122 -11.66 -4.14 -8.06
CA ALA A 122 -13.07 -4.40 -8.30
C ALA A 122 -13.86 -4.77 -7.03
N LYS A 123 -13.19 -5.25 -5.98
CA LYS A 123 -13.84 -5.74 -4.76
C LYS A 123 -13.40 -4.94 -3.55
N LEU A 124 -14.36 -4.40 -2.81
CA LEU A 124 -14.14 -3.60 -1.60
C LEU A 124 -13.32 -4.36 -0.54
N GLU A 125 -13.66 -5.63 -0.32
CA GLU A 125 -13.00 -6.52 0.64
C GLU A 125 -11.51 -6.72 0.39
N GLY A 126 -11.06 -6.54 -0.87
CA GLY A 126 -9.66 -6.64 -1.25
C GLY A 126 -8.84 -5.39 -0.95
N LEU A 127 -9.47 -4.26 -0.65
CA LEU A 127 -8.77 -2.99 -0.43
C LEU A 127 -8.19 -2.93 0.99
N ILE A 128 -6.87 -2.70 1.11
CA ILE A 128 -6.20 -2.64 2.41
C ILE A 128 -6.75 -1.51 3.30
N ALA A 129 -7.12 -0.37 2.72
CA ALA A 129 -7.73 0.73 3.46
C ALA A 129 -9.08 0.35 4.08
N PHE A 130 -9.86 -0.50 3.39
CA PHE A 130 -11.11 -1.02 3.93
C PHE A 130 -10.87 -1.99 5.07
N GLN A 131 -9.93 -2.92 4.90
CA GLN A 131 -9.55 -3.87 5.95
C GLN A 131 -9.04 -3.14 7.21
N ALA A 132 -8.18 -2.13 7.04
CA ALA A 132 -7.68 -1.30 8.14
C ALA A 132 -8.83 -0.58 8.87
N ALA A 133 -9.78 0.00 8.13
CA ALA A 133 -10.94 0.64 8.73
C ALA A 133 -11.81 -0.34 9.54
N LEU A 134 -12.01 -1.57 9.04
CA LEU A 134 -12.74 -2.61 9.79
C LEU A 134 -12.04 -3.00 11.09
N GLU A 135 -10.71 -3.14 11.09
CA GLU A 135 -9.96 -3.44 12.31
C GLU A 135 -10.03 -2.28 13.31
N LEU A 136 -9.88 -1.04 12.85
CA LEU A 136 -10.04 0.14 13.71
C LEU A 136 -11.46 0.26 14.31
N LEU A 137 -12.51 -0.10 13.55
CA LEU A 137 -13.89 -0.14 14.08
C LEU A 137 -14.02 -1.19 15.19
N LYS A 138 -13.38 -2.36 15.04
CA LYS A 138 -13.36 -3.39 16.09
C LYS A 138 -12.64 -2.90 17.33
N GLU A 139 -11.45 -2.32 17.19
CA GLU A 139 -10.66 -1.79 18.30
C GLU A 139 -11.42 -0.71 19.10
N ARG A 140 -12.25 0.08 18.43
CA ARG A 140 -13.06 1.15 19.04
C ARG A 140 -14.45 0.70 19.51
N ASN A 141 -14.78 -0.58 19.37
CA ASN A 141 -16.13 -1.12 19.65
C ASN A 141 -17.24 -0.45 18.80
N LEU A 142 -16.93 -0.03 17.59
CA LEU A 142 -17.85 0.63 16.63
C LEU A 142 -18.26 -0.29 15.48
N TYR A 143 -18.02 -1.60 15.58
CA TYR A 143 -18.23 -2.53 14.47
C TYR A 143 -19.70 -2.61 14.01
N GLY A 144 -20.66 -2.23 14.86
CA GLY A 144 -22.09 -2.12 14.50
C GLY A 144 -22.36 -1.22 13.28
N ILE A 145 -21.48 -0.24 13.00
CA ILE A 145 -21.57 0.61 11.81
C ILE A 145 -21.52 -0.23 10.52
N VAL A 146 -20.76 -1.34 10.51
CA VAL A 146 -20.66 -2.22 9.35
C VAL A 146 -21.99 -2.87 9.02
N ASP A 147 -22.71 -3.35 10.04
CA ASP A 147 -24.03 -3.97 9.87
C ASP A 147 -25.06 -2.96 9.39
N GLU A 148 -25.04 -1.74 9.95
CA GLU A 148 -25.91 -0.66 9.52
C GLU A 148 -25.65 -0.28 8.06
N VAL A 149 -24.39 -0.12 7.67
CA VAL A 149 -24.00 0.21 6.29
C VAL A 149 -24.41 -0.91 5.34
N TYR A 150 -24.22 -2.17 5.73
CA TYR A 150 -24.66 -3.33 4.94
C TYR A 150 -26.16 -3.28 4.68
N LEU A 151 -26.98 -3.04 5.71
CA LEU A 151 -28.43 -2.96 5.56
C LEU A 151 -28.85 -1.78 4.66
N LYS A 152 -28.22 -0.62 4.80
CA LYS A 152 -28.44 0.56 3.95
C LYS A 152 -28.08 0.27 2.49
N CYS A 153 -26.94 -0.37 2.24
CA CYS A 153 -26.53 -0.76 0.88
C CYS A 153 -27.51 -1.77 0.28
N LYS A 154 -27.90 -2.78 1.05
CA LYS A 154 -28.86 -3.81 0.60
C LYS A 154 -30.22 -3.24 0.26
N ALA A 155 -30.69 -2.26 1.01
CA ALA A 155 -31.97 -1.58 0.72
C ALA A 155 -31.98 -0.83 -0.61
N GLN A 156 -30.82 -0.58 -1.20
CA GLN A 156 -30.67 0.10 -2.50
C GLN A 156 -30.50 -0.86 -3.70
N GLU A 157 -30.46 -2.17 -3.48
CA GLU A 157 -30.11 -3.17 -4.49
C GLU A 157 -30.94 -3.07 -5.80
N ASN A 158 -32.17 -2.57 -5.68
CA ASN A 158 -33.08 -2.41 -6.82
C ASN A 158 -33.33 -0.94 -7.23
N LEU A 159 -32.53 -0.01 -6.73
CA LEU A 159 -32.64 1.39 -7.12
C LEU A 159 -31.92 1.64 -8.45
N ILE A 160 -32.39 2.65 -9.18
CA ILE A 160 -31.72 3.16 -10.37
C ILE A 160 -30.44 3.85 -9.94
N ASP A 161 -29.34 3.67 -10.68
CA ASP A 161 -27.98 4.18 -10.36
C ASP A 161 -27.93 5.64 -9.90
N THR A 162 -28.76 6.52 -10.49
CA THR A 162 -28.83 7.93 -10.12
C THR A 162 -29.39 8.22 -8.72
N LYS A 163 -30.00 7.21 -8.07
CA LYS A 163 -30.56 7.29 -6.72
C LYS A 163 -29.74 6.53 -5.67
N VAL A 164 -28.69 5.84 -6.09
CA VAL A 164 -27.84 5.08 -5.18
C VAL A 164 -26.94 6.03 -4.39
N VAL A 165 -26.90 5.87 -3.07
CA VAL A 165 -26.03 6.60 -2.15
C VAL A 165 -24.88 5.71 -1.72
N ASN A 166 -23.67 6.25 -1.73
CA ASN A 166 -22.50 5.50 -1.24
C ASN A 166 -22.42 5.54 0.29
N TYR A 167 -23.10 4.61 0.95
CA TYR A 167 -23.06 4.46 2.40
C TYR A 167 -21.75 3.91 2.94
N VAL A 168 -20.87 3.33 2.10
CA VAL A 168 -19.55 2.86 2.53
C VAL A 168 -18.68 3.99 3.10
N THR A 169 -18.98 5.25 2.77
CA THR A 169 -18.34 6.42 3.37
C THR A 169 -18.47 6.45 4.90
N GLU A 170 -19.55 5.92 5.46
CA GLU A 170 -19.79 5.89 6.89
C GLU A 170 -18.81 4.97 7.65
N ILE A 171 -18.27 3.95 6.99
CA ILE A 171 -17.22 3.08 7.56
C ILE A 171 -15.93 3.85 7.83
N TYR A 172 -15.61 4.82 6.98
CA TYR A 172 -14.42 5.65 7.10
C TYR A 172 -14.61 6.91 7.95
N ALA A 173 -15.85 7.34 8.14
CA ALA A 173 -16.20 8.60 8.80
C ALA A 173 -15.63 8.77 10.23
N PRO A 174 -15.49 7.71 11.06
CA PRO A 174 -14.93 7.83 12.40
C PRO A 174 -13.42 8.08 12.44
N PHE A 175 -12.71 8.06 11.30
CA PHE A 175 -11.26 8.03 11.24
C PHE A 175 -10.69 9.16 10.40
N GLU A 176 -9.60 9.73 10.89
CA GLU A 176 -8.73 10.55 10.07
C GLU A 176 -7.94 9.68 9.06
N PRO A 177 -7.60 10.21 7.87
CA PRO A 177 -6.83 9.45 6.88
C PRO A 177 -5.54 8.85 7.43
N GLN A 178 -4.89 9.57 8.37
CA GLN A 178 -3.64 9.15 8.97
C GLN A 178 -3.79 7.90 9.85
N GLU A 179 -4.93 7.74 10.50
CA GLU A 179 -5.21 6.58 11.35
C GLU A 179 -5.34 5.31 10.52
N ILE A 180 -5.97 5.41 9.35
CA ILE A 180 -6.12 4.28 8.42
C ILE A 180 -4.78 3.88 7.79
N SER A 181 -3.81 4.84 7.69
CA SER A 181 -2.49 4.59 7.09
C SER A 181 -1.46 4.04 8.06
N ASN A 182 -1.68 4.12 9.37
CA ASN A 182 -0.74 3.69 10.40
C ASN A 182 -0.98 2.25 10.82
#